data_32b9474a3b3df333f2e15e8bcdd8ad54
#
_entry.id   32b9474a3b3df333f2e15e8bcdd8ad54
#
_cell.length_a   1.000
_cell.length_b   1.000
_cell.length_c   1.000
_cell.angle_alpha   90.00
_cell.angle_beta   90.00
_cell.angle_gamma   90.00
#
_symmetry.space_group_name_H-M   'P 1'
#
loop_
_entity.id
_entity.type
_entity.pdbx_description
1 polymer ?
#
loop_
_entity_poly.entity_id
_entity_poly.type
_entity_poly.pdbx_seq_one_letter_code
_entity_poly.pdbx_strand_id
1 'polypeptide(L)'
;MNKYWKLISNTLIFAIGTFSSKVLVFFLMPLYTSVLSEAEYGTVDLMVQIGNFLLPLVSCGIINGIIRFGLDKYYKKKDVFTTGFVTILGGFGVLLLLEPLLSRLPYMGENTLLIYIFVLMSSLRSLCSQFVRAKGYVKLYALDGLLSTATTIFFNVLYLVVLKWGINGYILAMVSADTLSTIFLFYIAGLRRYLHLRGLNRRTSKEMLRYSIPLIPNSIFWWVNNMASRYLIAFFLGEELNGLFAVSNKIPTVIVLMSNIFMDAWQ
;
A
#
# COMPACT_ATOMS: atom_id res chain seq x y z
N MET A 1 17.07 4.27 31.61
CA MET A 1 16.41 5.12 30.60
C MET A 1 14.91 5.07 30.87
N ASN A 2 14.29 6.21 31.17
CA ASN A 2 12.91 6.28 31.64
C ASN A 2 11.94 5.74 30.57
N LYS A 3 10.97 4.91 30.95
CA LYS A 3 10.00 4.27 30.03
C LYS A 3 9.31 5.31 29.13
N TYR A 4 9.05 6.48 29.65
CA TYR A 4 8.48 7.62 28.90
C TYR A 4 9.44 8.19 27.84
N TRP A 5 10.72 8.29 28.11
CA TRP A 5 11.71 8.73 27.12
C TRP A 5 11.83 7.75 25.93
N LYS A 6 11.76 6.45 26.20
CA LYS A 6 11.76 5.44 25.14
C LYS A 6 10.48 5.52 24.29
N LEU A 7 9.34 5.79 24.92
CA LEU A 7 8.07 5.99 24.23
C LEU A 7 8.13 7.24 23.34
N ILE A 8 8.54 8.38 23.90
CA ILE A 8 8.66 9.65 23.16
C ILE A 8 9.66 9.51 21.99
N SER A 9 10.83 8.91 22.23
CA SER A 9 11.82 8.69 21.17
C SER A 9 11.29 7.80 20.05
N ASN A 10 10.61 6.71 20.37
CA ASN A 10 10.01 5.82 19.35
C ASN A 10 8.90 6.52 18.59
N THR A 11 8.04 7.29 19.27
CA THR A 11 6.98 8.08 18.64
C THR A 11 7.54 9.15 17.71
N LEU A 12 8.58 9.86 18.13
CA LEU A 12 9.27 10.86 17.29
C LEU A 12 9.93 10.22 16.06
N ILE A 13 10.63 9.10 16.23
CA ILE A 13 11.24 8.37 15.09
C ILE A 13 10.16 7.92 14.12
N PHE A 14 9.04 7.40 14.63
CA PHE A 14 7.91 6.96 13.81
C PHE A 14 7.25 8.14 13.09
N ALA A 15 6.98 9.23 13.81
CA ALA A 15 6.37 10.44 13.24
C ALA A 15 7.27 11.06 12.16
N ILE A 16 8.56 11.23 12.44
CA ILE A 16 9.52 11.79 11.47
C ILE A 16 9.63 10.89 10.24
N GLY A 17 9.76 9.57 10.41
CA GLY A 17 9.85 8.62 9.30
C GLY A 17 8.60 8.62 8.42
N THR A 18 7.42 8.61 9.03
CA THR A 18 6.14 8.61 8.31
C THR A 18 5.86 9.96 7.64
N PHE A 19 6.14 11.06 8.34
CA PHE A 19 5.97 12.42 7.81
C PHE A 19 6.90 12.68 6.64
N SER A 20 8.20 12.42 6.81
CA SER A 20 9.20 12.65 5.76
C SER A 20 8.87 11.89 4.49
N SER A 21 8.45 10.62 4.60
CA SER A 21 8.09 9.83 3.41
C SER A 21 6.88 10.38 2.67
N LYS A 22 5.88 10.91 3.37
CA LYS A 22 4.68 11.46 2.73
C LYS A 22 4.90 12.84 2.15
N VAL A 23 5.68 13.68 2.80
CA VAL A 23 6.09 15.00 2.28
C VAL A 23 6.94 14.84 1.02
N LEU A 24 7.86 13.88 0.99
CA LEU A 24 8.68 13.61 -0.19
C LEU A 24 7.86 13.21 -1.41
N VAL A 25 6.79 12.42 -1.22
CA VAL A 25 5.85 12.10 -2.31
C VAL A 25 5.12 13.34 -2.83
N PHE A 26 4.82 14.31 -1.96
CA PHE A 26 4.23 15.59 -2.39
C PHE A 26 5.17 16.35 -3.35
N PHE A 27 6.48 16.31 -3.12
CA PHE A 27 7.46 16.93 -4.01
C PHE A 27 7.56 16.27 -5.40
N LEU A 28 7.01 15.07 -5.59
CA LEU A 28 6.90 14.47 -6.93
C LEU A 28 5.79 15.08 -7.79
N MET A 29 4.91 15.90 -7.19
CA MET A 29 3.79 16.48 -7.91
C MET A 29 4.21 17.38 -9.07
N PRO A 30 5.16 18.32 -8.92
CA PRO A 30 5.67 19.11 -10.03
C PRO A 30 6.28 18.25 -11.15
N LEU A 31 6.92 17.13 -10.79
CA LEU A 31 7.44 16.18 -11.78
C LEU A 31 6.32 15.53 -12.58
N TYR A 32 5.26 15.08 -11.93
CA TYR A 32 4.13 14.46 -12.62
C TYR A 32 3.43 15.44 -13.57
N THR A 33 3.16 16.67 -13.12
CA THR A 33 2.51 17.71 -13.93
C THR A 33 3.40 18.26 -15.05
N SER A 34 4.71 18.08 -14.99
CA SER A 34 5.63 18.47 -16.06
C SER A 34 5.85 17.40 -17.11
N VAL A 35 5.60 16.11 -16.78
CA VAL A 35 5.93 14.97 -17.66
C VAL A 35 4.69 14.30 -18.23
N LEU A 36 3.58 14.25 -17.46
CA LEU A 36 2.32 13.66 -17.88
C LEU A 36 1.33 14.76 -18.25
N SER A 37 0.56 14.53 -19.30
CA SER A 37 -0.62 15.37 -19.59
C SER A 37 -1.69 15.20 -18.50
N GLU A 38 -2.64 16.13 -18.43
CA GLU A 38 -3.72 16.10 -17.45
C GLU A 38 -4.57 14.83 -17.59
N ALA A 39 -4.86 14.42 -18.83
CA ALA A 39 -5.57 13.17 -19.12
C ALA A 39 -4.78 11.92 -18.70
N GLU A 40 -3.48 11.84 -19.01
CA GLU A 40 -2.63 10.73 -18.57
C GLU A 40 -2.55 10.64 -17.06
N TYR A 41 -2.42 11.77 -16.37
CA TYR A 41 -2.40 11.78 -14.90
C TYR A 41 -3.76 11.37 -14.32
N GLY A 42 -4.87 11.80 -14.94
CA GLY A 42 -6.22 11.37 -14.58
C GLY A 42 -6.42 9.86 -14.72
N THR A 43 -5.96 9.29 -15.84
CA THR A 43 -5.99 7.83 -16.08
C THR A 43 -5.17 7.07 -15.05
N VAL A 44 -3.94 7.49 -14.80
CA VAL A 44 -3.06 6.88 -13.78
C VAL A 44 -3.71 6.92 -12.39
N ASP A 45 -4.31 8.07 -12.03
CA ASP A 45 -4.98 8.19 -10.73
C ASP A 45 -6.11 7.16 -10.60
N LEU A 46 -6.95 7.00 -11.63
CA LEU A 46 -8.02 6.01 -11.64
C LEU A 46 -7.49 4.56 -11.56
N MET A 47 -6.42 4.24 -12.29
CA MET A 47 -5.78 2.92 -12.24
C MET A 47 -5.25 2.60 -10.83
N VAL A 48 -4.60 3.56 -10.18
CA VAL A 48 -4.11 3.43 -8.80
C VAL A 48 -5.29 3.24 -7.83
N GLN A 49 -6.40 3.95 -8.04
CA GLN A 49 -7.59 3.77 -7.19
C GLN A 49 -8.24 2.40 -7.37
N ILE A 50 -8.27 1.85 -8.59
CA ILE A 50 -8.70 0.46 -8.82
C ILE A 50 -7.79 -0.50 -8.04
N GLY A 51 -6.47 -0.32 -8.13
CA GLY A 51 -5.52 -1.12 -7.37
C GLY A 51 -5.77 -1.04 -5.85
N ASN A 52 -5.97 0.17 -5.31
CA ASN A 52 -6.27 0.38 -3.90
C ASN A 52 -7.59 -0.26 -3.45
N PHE A 53 -8.60 -0.32 -4.32
CA PHE A 53 -9.84 -1.06 -4.08
C PHE A 53 -9.61 -2.57 -4.02
N LEU A 54 -8.76 -3.09 -4.89
CA LEU A 54 -8.47 -4.53 -4.94
C LEU A 54 -7.59 -5.00 -3.77
N LEU A 55 -6.77 -4.13 -3.16
CA LEU A 55 -5.88 -4.47 -2.04
C LEU A 55 -6.60 -5.17 -0.86
N PRO A 56 -7.68 -4.61 -0.26
CA PRO A 56 -8.40 -5.27 0.82
C PRO A 56 -9.11 -6.55 0.37
N LEU A 57 -9.53 -6.66 -0.88
CA LEU A 57 -10.17 -7.85 -1.44
C LEU A 57 -9.15 -8.99 -1.58
N VAL A 58 -8.03 -8.74 -2.25
CA VAL A 58 -6.96 -9.72 -2.47
C VAL A 58 -6.33 -10.16 -1.16
N SER A 59 -6.10 -9.24 -0.25
CA SER A 59 -5.57 -9.58 1.07
C SER A 59 -6.61 -10.17 2.03
N CYS A 60 -7.90 -10.24 1.68
CA CYS A 60 -8.99 -10.58 2.59
C CYS A 60 -8.93 -9.76 3.89
N GLY A 61 -8.47 -8.51 3.83
CA GLY A 61 -8.29 -7.64 5.00
C GLY A 61 -7.23 -8.13 6.00
N ILE A 62 -6.45 -9.19 5.67
CA ILE A 62 -5.52 -9.87 6.59
C ILE A 62 -4.44 -8.95 7.15
N ILE A 63 -4.13 -7.87 6.45
CA ILE A 63 -3.12 -6.88 6.88
C ILE A 63 -3.43 -6.31 8.26
N ASN A 64 -4.71 -6.04 8.56
CA ASN A 64 -5.16 -5.61 9.89
C ASN A 64 -4.99 -6.72 10.94
N GLY A 65 -5.23 -7.96 10.53
CA GLY A 65 -4.99 -9.14 11.35
C GLY A 65 -3.52 -9.32 11.71
N ILE A 66 -2.59 -9.04 10.79
CA ILE A 66 -1.15 -9.15 11.03
C ILE A 66 -0.71 -8.31 12.24
N ILE A 67 -1.18 -7.07 12.36
CA ILE A 67 -0.84 -6.23 13.51
C ILE A 67 -1.42 -6.83 14.79
N ARG A 68 -2.72 -7.09 14.81
CA ARG A 68 -3.41 -7.58 16.00
C ARG A 68 -2.81 -8.88 16.52
N PHE A 69 -2.76 -9.91 15.68
CA PHE A 69 -2.27 -11.23 16.06
C PHE A 69 -0.74 -11.28 16.14
N GLY A 70 -0.05 -10.39 15.41
CA GLY A 70 1.37 -10.20 15.46
C GLY A 70 1.87 -9.58 16.78
N LEU A 71 1.10 -8.74 17.45
CA LEU A 71 1.39 -8.19 18.78
C LEU A 71 1.07 -9.18 19.89
N ASP A 72 0.05 -9.99 19.73
CA ASP A 72 -0.41 -10.93 20.74
C ASP A 72 0.63 -12.05 20.96
N LYS A 73 0.99 -12.30 22.22
CA LYS A 73 1.96 -13.33 22.61
C LYS A 73 1.40 -14.76 22.51
N TYR A 74 0.08 -14.90 22.48
CA TYR A 74 -0.57 -16.20 22.37
C TYR A 74 -0.32 -16.88 21.03
N TYR A 75 -0.19 -16.10 19.95
CA TYR A 75 -0.02 -16.63 18.60
C TYR A 75 1.44 -16.75 18.20
N LYS A 76 1.79 -17.89 17.60
CA LYS A 76 3.14 -18.10 17.04
C LYS A 76 3.34 -17.18 15.84
N LYS A 77 4.38 -16.37 15.87
CA LYS A 77 4.68 -15.40 14.79
C LYS A 77 4.84 -16.04 13.42
N LYS A 78 5.32 -17.31 13.38
CA LYS A 78 5.40 -18.09 12.13
C LYS A 78 4.02 -18.34 11.53
N ASP A 79 3.05 -18.74 12.36
CA ASP A 79 1.68 -19.03 11.90
C ASP A 79 1.01 -17.77 11.39
N VAL A 80 1.20 -16.63 12.09
CA VAL A 80 0.65 -15.33 11.69
C VAL A 80 1.20 -14.89 10.34
N PHE A 81 2.53 -14.90 10.16
CA PHE A 81 3.15 -14.48 8.90
C PHE A 81 2.78 -15.39 7.74
N THR A 82 2.85 -16.72 7.96
CA THR A 82 2.50 -17.71 6.92
C THR A 82 1.03 -17.59 6.50
N THR A 83 0.13 -17.40 7.47
CA THR A 83 -1.30 -17.19 7.17
C THR A 83 -1.48 -15.96 6.28
N GLY A 84 -0.88 -14.82 6.64
CA GLY A 84 -0.95 -13.61 5.82
C GLY A 84 -0.44 -13.83 4.40
N PHE A 85 0.72 -14.46 4.27
CA PHE A 85 1.34 -14.74 2.98
C PHE A 85 0.47 -15.67 2.10
N VAL A 86 -0.02 -16.77 2.66
CA VAL A 86 -0.89 -17.73 1.93
C VAL A 86 -2.22 -17.08 1.55
N THR A 87 -2.79 -16.26 2.44
CA THR A 87 -4.06 -15.55 2.14
C THR A 87 -3.89 -14.58 0.97
N ILE A 88 -2.80 -13.80 0.94
CA ILE A 88 -2.52 -12.87 -0.18
C ILE A 88 -2.31 -13.64 -1.49
N LEU A 89 -1.52 -14.71 -1.47
CA LEU A 89 -1.32 -15.51 -2.68
C LEU A 89 -2.61 -16.20 -3.16
N GLY A 90 -3.42 -16.70 -2.23
CA GLY A 90 -4.73 -17.27 -2.54
C GLY A 90 -5.68 -16.24 -3.14
N GLY A 91 -5.78 -15.06 -2.54
CA GLY A 91 -6.59 -13.96 -3.05
C GLY A 91 -6.09 -13.45 -4.41
N PHE A 92 -4.78 -13.41 -4.61
CA PHE A 92 -4.20 -13.09 -5.93
C PHE A 92 -4.52 -14.16 -6.98
N GLY A 93 -4.50 -15.44 -6.60
CA GLY A 93 -4.94 -16.53 -7.48
C GLY A 93 -6.40 -16.37 -7.89
N VAL A 94 -7.28 -15.98 -6.97
CA VAL A 94 -8.70 -15.67 -7.28
C VAL A 94 -8.78 -14.44 -8.20
N LEU A 95 -7.97 -13.40 -7.96
CA LEU A 95 -7.94 -12.22 -8.83
C LEU A 95 -7.55 -12.59 -10.27
N LEU A 96 -6.55 -13.47 -10.45
CA LEU A 96 -6.16 -13.97 -11.78
C LEU A 96 -7.28 -14.74 -12.48
N LEU A 97 -8.06 -15.53 -11.74
CA LEU A 97 -9.23 -16.24 -12.31
C LEU A 97 -10.36 -15.29 -12.73
N LEU A 98 -10.46 -14.11 -12.12
CA LEU A 98 -11.43 -13.07 -12.46
C LEU A 98 -10.94 -12.13 -13.59
N GLU A 99 -9.73 -12.34 -14.12
CA GLU A 99 -9.15 -11.51 -15.19
C GLU A 99 -10.10 -11.30 -16.38
N PRO A 100 -10.77 -12.34 -16.97
CA PRO A 100 -11.65 -12.15 -18.14
C PRO A 100 -12.88 -11.27 -17.85
N LEU A 101 -13.24 -11.12 -16.58
CA LEU A 101 -14.34 -10.25 -16.15
C LEU A 101 -13.84 -8.84 -15.89
N LEU A 102 -12.72 -8.70 -15.18
CA LEU A 102 -12.16 -7.43 -14.74
C LEU A 102 -11.50 -6.64 -15.88
N SER A 103 -10.92 -7.32 -16.88
CA SER A 103 -10.33 -6.69 -18.06
C SER A 103 -11.36 -5.93 -18.93
N ARG A 104 -12.66 -6.20 -18.75
CA ARG A 104 -13.74 -5.47 -19.42
C ARG A 104 -14.10 -4.14 -18.75
N LEU A 105 -13.59 -3.90 -17.56
CA LEU A 105 -13.84 -2.64 -16.85
C LEU A 105 -13.06 -1.49 -17.50
N PRO A 106 -13.62 -0.26 -17.51
CA PRO A 106 -12.90 0.93 -17.92
C PRO A 106 -11.57 1.07 -17.18
N TYR A 107 -10.54 1.56 -17.85
CA TYR A 107 -9.17 1.78 -17.33
C TYR A 107 -8.37 0.51 -16.96
N MET A 108 -8.95 -0.68 -17.06
CA MET A 108 -8.20 -1.93 -16.89
C MET A 108 -7.62 -2.41 -18.23
N GLY A 109 -8.42 -2.90 -19.14
CA GLY A 109 -8.01 -3.25 -20.50
C GLY A 109 -6.59 -3.80 -20.63
N GLU A 110 -5.76 -3.14 -21.44
CA GLU A 110 -4.35 -3.51 -21.69
C GLU A 110 -3.46 -3.39 -20.43
N ASN A 111 -3.87 -2.61 -19.45
CA ASN A 111 -3.09 -2.36 -18.23
C ASN A 111 -3.43 -3.33 -17.08
N THR A 112 -4.33 -4.28 -17.30
CA THR A 112 -4.81 -5.23 -16.26
C THR A 112 -3.64 -5.93 -15.57
N LEU A 113 -2.69 -6.46 -16.33
CA LEU A 113 -1.53 -7.17 -15.76
C LEU A 113 -0.68 -6.25 -14.87
N LEU A 114 -0.51 -5.01 -15.27
CA LEU A 114 0.27 -4.03 -14.52
C LEU A 114 -0.39 -3.70 -13.18
N ILE A 115 -1.72 -3.50 -13.18
CA ILE A 115 -2.52 -3.28 -11.97
C ILE A 115 -2.44 -4.51 -11.05
N TYR A 116 -2.49 -5.72 -11.59
CA TYR A 116 -2.40 -6.95 -10.81
C TYR A 116 -1.05 -7.10 -10.13
N ILE A 117 0.04 -6.84 -10.85
CA ILE A 117 1.39 -6.86 -10.27
C ILE A 117 1.51 -5.79 -9.18
N PHE A 118 0.96 -4.59 -9.41
CA PHE A 118 0.90 -3.54 -8.39
C PHE A 118 0.17 -4.01 -7.13
N VAL A 119 -1.02 -4.61 -7.26
CA VAL A 119 -1.81 -5.12 -6.13
C VAL A 119 -1.05 -6.21 -5.36
N LEU A 120 -0.39 -7.13 -6.08
CA LEU A 120 0.40 -8.19 -5.44
C LEU A 120 1.58 -7.61 -4.66
N MET A 121 2.39 -6.77 -5.28
CA MET A 121 3.61 -6.22 -4.65
C MET A 121 3.25 -5.30 -3.48
N SER A 122 2.24 -4.46 -3.61
CA SER A 122 1.75 -3.62 -2.52
C SER A 122 1.16 -4.42 -1.35
N SER A 123 0.47 -5.53 -1.64
CA SER A 123 -0.03 -6.44 -0.59
C SER A 123 1.12 -7.13 0.15
N LEU A 124 2.13 -7.63 -0.57
CA LEU A 124 3.30 -8.29 0.02
C LEU A 124 4.15 -7.31 0.84
N ARG A 125 4.37 -6.10 0.32
CA ARG A 125 5.04 -5.05 1.07
C ARG A 125 4.29 -4.72 2.36
N SER A 126 2.98 -4.51 2.28
CA SER A 126 2.13 -4.23 3.44
C SER A 126 2.22 -5.35 4.47
N LEU A 127 2.18 -6.62 4.05
CA LEU A 127 2.38 -7.77 4.93
C LEU A 127 3.73 -7.69 5.67
N CYS A 128 4.83 -7.51 4.93
CA CYS A 128 6.18 -7.47 5.51
C CYS A 128 6.33 -6.29 6.47
N SER A 129 5.90 -5.11 6.07
CA SER A 129 5.99 -3.87 6.84
C SER A 129 5.18 -3.95 8.14
N GLN A 130 3.92 -4.38 8.08
CA GLN A 130 3.08 -4.52 9.27
C GLN A 130 3.55 -5.63 10.20
N PHE A 131 4.10 -6.71 9.68
CA PHE A 131 4.68 -7.77 10.51
C PHE A 131 5.94 -7.31 11.25
N VAL A 132 6.81 -6.55 10.59
CA VAL A 132 8.01 -5.93 11.19
C VAL A 132 7.59 -4.96 12.30
N ARG A 133 6.55 -4.15 12.05
CA ARG A 133 5.95 -3.26 13.07
C ARG A 133 5.40 -4.05 14.26
N ALA A 134 4.63 -5.11 14.01
CA ALA A 134 4.07 -5.97 15.06
C ALA A 134 5.14 -6.67 15.90
N LYS A 135 6.32 -6.92 15.33
CA LYS A 135 7.49 -7.43 16.06
C LYS A 135 8.22 -6.37 16.92
N GLY A 136 7.79 -5.11 16.86
CA GLY A 136 8.42 -4.01 17.58
C GLY A 136 9.72 -3.52 16.94
N TYR A 137 10.01 -3.87 15.68
CA TYR A 137 11.18 -3.36 14.94
C TYR A 137 10.90 -1.97 14.36
N VAL A 138 10.57 -1.02 15.25
CA VAL A 138 10.12 0.34 14.88
C VAL A 138 11.13 1.06 13.99
N LYS A 139 12.43 0.95 14.28
CA LYS A 139 13.50 1.56 13.47
C LYS A 139 13.53 0.99 12.04
N LEU A 140 13.37 -0.32 11.90
CA LEU A 140 13.37 -0.98 10.59
C LEU A 140 12.12 -0.59 9.78
N TYR A 141 10.96 -0.48 10.45
CA TYR A 141 9.73 0.00 9.83
C TYR A 141 9.88 1.46 9.32
N ALA A 142 10.50 2.33 10.12
CA ALA A 142 10.77 3.71 9.70
C ALA A 142 11.78 3.79 8.55
N LEU A 143 12.85 2.98 8.59
CA LEU A 143 13.83 2.87 7.50
C LEU A 143 13.18 2.36 6.21
N ASP A 144 12.27 1.40 6.28
CA ASP A 144 11.50 0.93 5.12
C ASP A 144 10.67 2.06 4.51
N GLY A 145 10.01 2.87 5.33
CA GLY A 145 9.25 4.03 4.85
C GLY A 145 10.13 5.03 4.08
N LEU A 146 11.31 5.34 4.60
CA LEU A 146 12.28 6.21 3.92
C LEU A 146 12.83 5.58 2.64
N LEU A 147 13.23 4.31 2.70
CA LEU A 147 13.73 3.56 1.53
C LEU A 147 12.68 3.52 0.43
N SER A 148 11.46 3.13 0.77
CA SER A 148 10.36 3.08 -0.18
C SER A 148 10.11 4.42 -0.86
N THR A 149 10.17 5.52 -0.11
CA THR A 149 9.99 6.86 -0.68
C THR A 149 11.14 7.23 -1.59
N ALA A 150 12.39 6.99 -1.16
CA ALA A 150 13.57 7.27 -1.97
C ALA A 150 13.56 6.46 -3.28
N THR A 151 13.20 5.18 -3.21
CA THR A 151 13.09 4.31 -4.38
C THR A 151 11.92 4.70 -5.29
N THR A 152 10.79 5.14 -4.72
CA THR A 152 9.67 5.68 -5.50
C THR A 152 10.11 6.91 -6.28
N ILE A 153 10.82 7.85 -5.66
CA ILE A 153 11.36 9.04 -6.35
C ILE A 153 12.33 8.61 -7.45
N PHE A 154 13.28 7.74 -7.12
CA PHE A 154 14.28 7.26 -8.08
C PHE A 154 13.64 6.61 -9.29
N PHE A 155 12.72 5.67 -9.11
CA PHE A 155 12.06 4.97 -10.21
C PHE A 155 11.10 5.88 -10.99
N ASN A 156 10.44 6.85 -10.34
CA ASN A 156 9.65 7.83 -11.07
C ASN A 156 10.53 8.70 -11.99
N VAL A 157 11.66 9.21 -11.50
CA VAL A 157 12.60 9.95 -12.35
C VAL A 157 13.12 9.06 -13.48
N LEU A 158 13.50 7.83 -13.18
CA LEU A 158 14.03 6.90 -14.18
C LEU A 158 13.01 6.57 -15.27
N TYR A 159 11.79 6.18 -14.88
CA TYR A 159 10.80 5.69 -15.85
C TYR A 159 10.03 6.81 -16.53
N LEU A 160 9.74 7.93 -15.87
CA LEU A 160 9.00 9.04 -16.46
C LEU A 160 9.89 10.03 -17.20
N VAL A 161 11.04 10.41 -16.61
CA VAL A 161 11.88 11.46 -17.21
C VAL A 161 12.89 10.87 -18.19
N VAL A 162 13.63 9.82 -17.77
CA VAL A 162 14.71 9.24 -18.60
C VAL A 162 14.15 8.34 -19.67
N LEU A 163 13.31 7.36 -19.30
CA LEU A 163 12.77 6.36 -20.22
C LEU A 163 11.48 6.81 -20.92
N LYS A 164 10.79 7.82 -20.39
CA LYS A 164 9.56 8.40 -20.97
C LYS A 164 8.45 7.37 -21.21
N TRP A 165 8.25 6.45 -20.24
CA TRP A 165 7.26 5.37 -20.35
C TRP A 165 5.82 5.81 -19.98
N GLY A 166 5.56 7.11 -19.75
CA GLY A 166 4.24 7.66 -19.49
C GLY A 166 3.48 6.93 -18.37
N ILE A 167 2.21 6.60 -18.62
CA ILE A 167 1.31 5.91 -17.68
C ILE A 167 1.94 4.63 -17.11
N ASN A 168 2.52 3.79 -17.99
CA ASN A 168 3.15 2.54 -17.58
C ASN A 168 4.36 2.78 -16.68
N GLY A 169 5.15 3.81 -16.96
CA GLY A 169 6.29 4.21 -16.14
C GLY A 169 5.91 4.57 -14.71
N TYR A 170 4.79 5.28 -14.53
CA TYR A 170 4.29 5.64 -13.21
C TYR A 170 3.95 4.40 -12.35
N ILE A 171 3.16 3.48 -12.90
CA ILE A 171 2.76 2.27 -12.16
C ILE A 171 3.95 1.34 -11.92
N LEU A 172 4.83 1.19 -12.91
CA LEU A 172 6.06 0.42 -12.75
C LEU A 172 6.99 1.00 -11.68
N ALA A 173 7.03 2.33 -11.52
CA ALA A 173 7.79 2.95 -10.43
C ALA A 173 7.28 2.52 -9.05
N MET A 174 5.95 2.49 -8.86
CA MET A 174 5.34 2.00 -7.62
C MET A 174 5.64 0.51 -7.40
N VAL A 175 5.46 -0.32 -8.43
CA VAL A 175 5.75 -1.77 -8.38
C VAL A 175 7.21 -2.02 -8.02
N SER A 176 8.14 -1.30 -8.65
CA SER A 176 9.58 -1.46 -8.41
C SER A 176 9.97 -1.05 -7.00
N ALA A 177 9.40 0.07 -6.49
CA ALA A 177 9.64 0.53 -5.13
C ALA A 177 9.07 -0.45 -4.09
N ASP A 178 7.85 -0.94 -4.28
CA ASP A 178 7.21 -1.92 -3.40
C ASP A 178 7.96 -3.27 -3.41
N THR A 179 8.43 -3.69 -4.58
CA THR A 179 9.24 -4.91 -4.74
C THR A 179 10.56 -4.79 -3.98
N LEU A 180 11.28 -3.69 -4.17
CA LEU A 180 12.56 -3.47 -3.50
C LEU A 180 12.39 -3.38 -1.97
N SER A 181 11.36 -2.67 -1.50
CA SER A 181 10.99 -2.61 -0.09
C SER A 181 10.66 -3.99 0.48
N THR A 182 9.87 -4.80 -0.25
CA THR A 182 9.54 -6.17 0.15
C THR A 182 10.79 -7.03 0.29
N ILE A 183 11.68 -6.98 -0.70
CA ILE A 183 12.96 -7.71 -0.69
C ILE A 183 13.81 -7.25 0.50
N PHE A 184 13.97 -5.95 0.69
CA PHE A 184 14.72 -5.37 1.79
C PHE A 184 14.20 -5.87 3.15
N LEU A 185 12.91 -5.76 3.42
CA LEU A 185 12.30 -6.22 4.67
C LEU A 185 12.44 -7.73 4.84
N PHE A 186 12.23 -8.49 3.75
CA PHE A 186 12.30 -9.95 3.80
C PHE A 186 13.69 -10.46 4.21
N TYR A 187 14.74 -9.84 3.71
CA TYR A 187 16.12 -10.21 4.04
C TYR A 187 16.57 -9.61 5.38
N ILE A 188 16.43 -8.32 5.61
CA ILE A 188 16.95 -7.63 6.80
C ILE A 188 16.21 -8.07 8.07
N ALA A 189 14.87 -8.20 8.01
CA ALA A 189 14.12 -8.71 9.16
C ALA A 189 14.15 -10.25 9.29
N GLY A 190 14.80 -10.94 8.36
CA GLY A 190 14.89 -12.40 8.36
C GLY A 190 13.52 -13.07 8.27
N LEU A 191 12.59 -12.52 7.47
CA LEU A 191 11.21 -12.98 7.39
C LEU A 191 11.09 -14.39 6.84
N ARG A 192 12.08 -14.87 6.09
CA ARG A 192 12.18 -16.25 5.63
C ARG A 192 12.00 -17.27 6.77
N ARG A 193 12.46 -16.95 7.99
CA ARG A 193 12.34 -17.82 9.17
C ARG A 193 10.91 -18.00 9.66
N TYR A 194 10.00 -17.10 9.25
CA TYR A 194 8.59 -17.11 9.62
C TYR A 194 7.70 -17.72 8.56
N LEU A 195 8.23 -18.00 7.37
CA LEU A 195 7.51 -18.68 6.30
C LEU A 195 7.60 -20.19 6.49
N HIS A 196 6.47 -20.83 6.84
CA HIS A 196 6.41 -22.27 7.12
C HIS A 196 5.19 -22.92 6.45
N LEU A 197 5.25 -23.07 5.13
CA LEU A 197 4.11 -23.50 4.29
C LEU A 197 3.56 -24.89 4.68
N ARG A 198 4.42 -25.80 5.14
CA ARG A 198 4.03 -27.18 5.51
C ARG A 198 3.35 -27.29 6.88
N GLY A 199 3.36 -26.24 7.69
CA GLY A 199 2.84 -26.23 9.07
C GLY A 199 1.76 -25.16 9.29
N LEU A 200 0.92 -24.88 8.29
CA LEU A 200 -0.16 -23.89 8.43
C LEU A 200 -1.12 -24.29 9.56
N ASN A 201 -1.19 -23.45 10.60
CA ASN A 201 -2.09 -23.68 11.72
C ASN A 201 -3.51 -23.24 11.37
N ARG A 202 -4.37 -24.21 11.06
CA ARG A 202 -5.77 -23.95 10.65
C ARG A 202 -6.55 -23.12 11.68
N ARG A 203 -6.27 -23.28 12.97
CA ARG A 203 -6.93 -22.53 14.03
C ARG A 203 -6.55 -21.04 13.94
N THR A 204 -5.26 -20.74 13.92
CA THR A 204 -4.76 -19.39 13.78
C THR A 204 -5.27 -18.73 12.48
N SER A 205 -5.23 -19.46 11.36
CA SER A 205 -5.74 -18.96 10.08
C SER A 205 -7.23 -18.63 10.13
N LYS A 206 -8.04 -19.53 10.72
CA LYS A 206 -9.49 -19.31 10.87
C LYS A 206 -9.79 -18.10 11.77
N GLU A 207 -9.10 -17.95 12.88
CA GLU A 207 -9.27 -16.82 13.80
C GLU A 207 -8.86 -15.49 13.16
N MET A 208 -7.74 -15.47 12.42
CA MET A 208 -7.28 -14.29 11.68
C MET A 208 -8.28 -13.89 10.58
N LEU A 209 -8.72 -14.83 9.75
CA LEU A 209 -9.70 -14.56 8.69
C LEU A 209 -11.05 -14.13 9.24
N ARG A 210 -11.54 -14.79 10.31
CA ARG A 210 -12.78 -14.39 11.00
C ARG A 210 -12.75 -12.96 11.53
N TYR A 211 -11.58 -12.50 11.94
CA TYR A 211 -11.38 -11.11 12.37
C TYR A 211 -11.27 -10.15 11.16
N SER A 212 -10.54 -10.55 10.11
CA SER A 212 -10.14 -9.66 9.01
C SER A 212 -11.24 -9.48 7.96
N ILE A 213 -11.96 -10.54 7.60
CA ILE A 213 -13.01 -10.48 6.58
C ILE A 213 -14.11 -9.46 6.91
N PRO A 214 -14.64 -9.37 8.15
CA PRO A 214 -15.64 -8.36 8.49
C PRO A 214 -15.14 -6.91 8.40
N LEU A 215 -13.83 -6.67 8.29
CA LEU A 215 -13.26 -5.32 8.11
C LEU A 215 -13.23 -4.90 6.63
N ILE A 216 -13.39 -5.84 5.68
CA ILE A 216 -13.39 -5.54 4.24
C ILE A 216 -14.50 -4.54 3.87
N PRO A 217 -15.78 -4.72 4.27
CA PRO A 217 -16.82 -3.74 3.97
C PRO A 217 -16.47 -2.34 4.44
N ASN A 218 -15.91 -2.19 5.63
CA ASN A 218 -15.46 -0.89 6.13
C ASN A 218 -14.40 -0.26 5.22
N SER A 219 -13.42 -1.04 4.75
CA SER A 219 -12.38 -0.56 3.82
C SER A 219 -12.99 -0.16 2.47
N ILE A 220 -13.98 -0.92 1.98
CA ILE A 220 -14.69 -0.62 0.73
C ILE A 220 -15.51 0.67 0.87
N PHE A 221 -16.27 0.83 1.96
CA PHE A 221 -17.05 2.05 2.19
C PHE A 221 -16.16 3.29 2.32
N TRP A 222 -15.02 3.16 3.00
CA TRP A 222 -14.05 4.23 3.09
C TRP A 222 -13.51 4.60 1.70
N TRP A 223 -13.17 3.58 0.88
CA TRP A 223 -12.72 3.79 -0.50
C TRP A 223 -13.80 4.47 -1.34
N VAL A 224 -15.05 3.96 -1.31
CA VAL A 224 -16.17 4.55 -2.05
C VAL A 224 -16.36 6.01 -1.68
N ASN A 225 -16.36 6.34 -0.38
CA ASN A 225 -16.52 7.70 0.09
C ASN A 225 -15.44 8.66 -0.44
N ASN A 226 -14.19 8.19 -0.52
CA ASN A 226 -13.07 9.02 -0.97
C ASN A 226 -12.92 9.08 -2.50
N MET A 227 -13.39 8.04 -3.21
CA MET A 227 -13.13 7.86 -4.63
C MET A 227 -14.33 8.11 -5.53
N ALA A 228 -15.55 8.09 -5.00
CA ALA A 228 -16.77 8.30 -5.79
C ALA A 228 -16.71 9.59 -6.62
N SER A 229 -16.24 10.70 -6.04
CA SER A 229 -16.09 11.97 -6.73
C SER A 229 -15.18 11.87 -7.95
N ARG A 230 -14.08 11.12 -7.88
CA ARG A 230 -13.12 10.96 -8.98
C ARG A 230 -13.72 10.19 -10.16
N TYR A 231 -14.44 9.11 -9.87
CA TYR A 231 -15.12 8.33 -10.91
C TYR A 231 -16.28 9.10 -11.54
N LEU A 232 -17.03 9.86 -10.75
CA LEU A 232 -18.11 10.71 -11.28
C LEU A 232 -17.54 11.83 -12.16
N ILE A 233 -16.47 12.48 -11.75
CA ILE A 233 -15.79 13.51 -12.55
C ILE A 233 -15.27 12.89 -13.85
N ALA A 234 -14.57 11.75 -13.81
CA ALA A 234 -14.06 11.10 -14.99
C ALA A 234 -15.19 10.66 -15.95
N PHE A 235 -16.31 10.16 -15.42
CA PHE A 235 -17.44 9.70 -16.20
C PHE A 235 -18.21 10.84 -16.88
N PHE A 236 -18.48 11.94 -16.16
CA PHE A 236 -19.30 13.04 -16.67
C PHE A 236 -18.49 14.17 -17.33
N LEU A 237 -17.25 14.39 -16.91
CA LEU A 237 -16.45 15.54 -17.30
C LEU A 237 -15.13 15.15 -18.00
N GLY A 238 -14.79 13.87 -18.00
CA GLY A 238 -13.59 13.33 -18.65
C GLY A 238 -12.36 13.24 -17.78
N GLU A 239 -11.33 12.57 -18.33
CA GLU A 239 -10.09 12.24 -17.62
C GLU A 239 -9.21 13.46 -17.33
N GLU A 240 -9.26 14.45 -18.21
CA GLU A 240 -8.52 15.73 -18.07
C GLU A 240 -8.94 16.48 -16.79
N LEU A 241 -10.25 16.68 -16.58
CA LEU A 241 -10.78 17.30 -15.38
C LEU A 241 -10.57 16.44 -14.13
N ASN A 242 -10.59 15.10 -14.26
CA ASN A 242 -10.20 14.22 -13.16
C ASN A 242 -8.72 14.38 -12.80
N GLY A 243 -7.83 14.56 -13.77
CA GLY A 243 -6.42 14.87 -13.54
C GLY A 243 -6.22 16.13 -12.73
N LEU A 244 -6.87 17.24 -13.14
CA LEU A 244 -6.85 18.53 -12.40
C LEU A 244 -7.40 18.38 -10.98
N PHE A 245 -8.52 17.65 -10.82
CA PHE A 245 -9.10 17.37 -9.52
C PHE A 245 -8.16 16.53 -8.64
N ALA A 246 -7.51 15.51 -9.20
CA ALA A 246 -6.57 14.67 -8.49
C ALA A 246 -5.35 15.46 -7.98
N VAL A 247 -4.82 16.35 -8.81
CA VAL A 247 -3.74 17.28 -8.42
C VAL A 247 -4.20 18.22 -7.30
N SER A 248 -5.35 18.86 -7.45
CA SER A 248 -5.90 19.80 -6.47
C SER A 248 -6.15 19.16 -5.10
N ASN A 249 -6.59 17.90 -5.06
CA ASN A 249 -6.81 17.16 -3.82
C ASN A 249 -5.52 16.79 -3.07
N LYS A 250 -4.35 16.90 -3.69
CA LYS A 250 -3.08 16.64 -2.97
C LYS A 250 -2.79 17.71 -1.92
N ILE A 251 -3.21 18.96 -2.13
CA ILE A 251 -2.99 20.05 -1.19
C ILE A 251 -3.72 19.82 0.14
N PRO A 252 -5.06 19.57 0.17
CA PRO A 252 -5.75 19.21 1.42
C PRO A 252 -5.22 17.95 2.09
N THR A 253 -4.69 16.98 1.32
CA THR A 253 -4.13 15.74 1.86
C THR A 253 -2.97 16.01 2.82
N VAL A 254 -2.18 17.07 2.63
CA VAL A 254 -1.10 17.44 3.56
C VAL A 254 -1.65 17.80 4.94
N ILE A 255 -2.77 18.51 5.01
CA ILE A 255 -3.45 18.88 6.26
C ILE A 255 -3.96 17.61 6.98
N VAL A 256 -4.58 16.70 6.22
CA VAL A 256 -5.05 15.41 6.74
C VAL A 256 -3.87 14.58 7.28
N LEU A 257 -2.71 14.62 6.62
CA LEU A 257 -1.50 13.96 7.10
C LEU A 257 -1.03 14.51 8.44
N MET A 258 -1.00 15.83 8.60
CA MET A 258 -0.62 16.46 9.86
C MET A 258 -1.60 16.09 10.98
N SER A 259 -2.89 16.06 10.68
CA SER A 259 -3.93 15.62 11.63
C SER A 259 -3.74 14.15 12.04
N ASN A 260 -3.49 13.25 11.08
CA ASN A 260 -3.28 11.84 11.38
C ASN A 260 -2.04 11.59 12.23
N ILE A 261 -0.93 12.31 11.99
CA ILE A 261 0.27 12.21 12.81
C ILE A 261 -0.02 12.64 14.26
N PHE A 262 -0.77 13.73 14.42
CA PHE A 262 -1.19 14.17 15.74
C PHE A 262 -2.06 13.12 16.45
N MET A 263 -3.01 12.54 15.74
CA MET A 263 -3.89 11.49 16.28
C MET A 263 -3.12 10.20 16.61
N ASP A 264 -2.18 9.79 15.74
CA ASP A 264 -1.32 8.61 15.98
C ASP A 264 -0.37 8.82 17.17
N ALA A 265 0.07 10.06 17.40
CA ALA A 265 0.90 10.42 18.55
C ALA A 265 0.09 10.50 19.87
N TRP A 266 -1.20 10.81 19.78
CA TRP A 266 -2.10 10.91 20.93
C TRP A 266 -2.59 9.55 21.41
N GLN A 267 -2.69 8.53 20.57
CA GLN A 267 -3.10 7.16 20.91
C GLN A 267 -1.97 6.36 21.61
#